data_104e9963046648d63a90a281d47d397e
#
_entry.id   104e9963046648d63a90a281d47d397e
#
_cell.length_a   1.000
_cell.length_b   1.000
_cell.length_c   1.000
_cell.angle_alpha   90.00
_cell.angle_beta   90.00
_cell.angle_gamma   90.00
#
_symmetry.space_group_name_H-M   'P 1'
#
loop_
_entity.id
_entity.type
_entity.pdbx_description
1 polymer ?
#
loop_
_entity_poly.entity_id
_entity_poly.type
_entity_poly.pdbx_seq_one_letter_code
_entity_poly.pdbx_strand_id
1 'polypeptide(L)'
;MPVSSDSNTDTGAEGGVLTLAAVPIGRAEDASARLVAELARASLIAAEDTRRVRWLASSLNIELTARVVSYYDANEARRTAELLGELRQGRDVLLVTDAGTPGISDPGYRLVSAAAAAGLRVTALPGPSAVTTALAVSGLPTDRFSFEGFPPRGQGERSRRFAELAGDRRTQVFFESGRRVAATLAELAASHGEDRPAVLCRELTKIHEEIRRGPLAELAAWAAEVSEADPREAKRKKGSGAVRGEITLVVAGAPRRSRRPVRDGGGLVSPGDLAGPGDLPPPR
;
A
#
# COMPACT_ATOMS: atom_id res chain seq x y z
N MET A 1 28.52 -0.61 28.80
CA MET A 1 28.90 -1.83 28.06
C MET A 1 29.10 -1.42 26.62
N PRO A 2 30.32 -1.49 26.04
CA PRO A 2 30.52 -1.17 24.63
C PRO A 2 29.91 -2.29 23.76
N VAL A 3 29.11 -1.90 22.78
CA VAL A 3 28.55 -2.80 21.77
C VAL A 3 29.72 -3.23 20.86
N SER A 4 30.01 -4.51 20.85
CA SER A 4 31.03 -5.12 20.00
C SER A 4 30.69 -4.83 18.54
N SER A 5 31.62 -4.25 17.81
CA SER A 5 31.61 -4.18 16.36
C SER A 5 31.92 -5.58 15.82
N ASP A 6 30.88 -6.39 15.66
CA ASP A 6 31.00 -7.60 14.86
C ASP A 6 31.21 -7.18 13.40
N SER A 7 32.46 -7.21 12.99
CA SER A 7 32.86 -7.23 11.59
C SER A 7 32.33 -8.52 10.96
N ASN A 8 31.07 -8.48 10.49
CA ASN A 8 30.56 -9.48 9.59
C ASN A 8 31.32 -9.36 8.27
N THR A 9 32.38 -10.17 8.13
CA THR A 9 33.07 -10.40 6.87
C THR A 9 32.09 -11.10 5.94
N ASP A 10 31.31 -10.28 5.22
CA ASP A 10 30.48 -10.71 4.11
C ASP A 10 31.40 -11.21 2.99
N THR A 11 31.54 -12.54 2.89
CA THR A 11 32.30 -13.21 1.83
C THR A 11 31.56 -13.00 0.50
N GLY A 12 31.92 -11.91 -0.19
CA GLY A 12 32.03 -11.79 -1.63
C GLY A 12 30.84 -12.20 -2.50
N ALA A 13 29.86 -11.34 -2.67
CA ALA A 13 29.23 -11.24 -3.97
C ALA A 13 30.08 -10.27 -4.82
N GLU A 14 30.77 -10.75 -5.86
CA GLU A 14 31.52 -9.95 -6.85
C GLU A 14 30.59 -9.06 -7.70
N GLY A 15 29.47 -8.56 -7.18
CA GLY A 15 28.47 -7.80 -7.91
C GLY A 15 28.01 -6.56 -7.15
N GLY A 16 27.38 -5.63 -7.89
CA GLY A 16 26.71 -4.45 -7.30
C GLY A 16 25.47 -4.81 -6.50
N VAL A 17 24.99 -3.87 -5.71
CA VAL A 17 23.82 -4.00 -4.86
C VAL A 17 22.59 -3.41 -5.54
N LEU A 18 21.49 -4.16 -5.59
CA LEU A 18 20.17 -3.62 -5.91
C LEU A 18 19.51 -3.10 -4.62
N THR A 19 19.32 -1.79 -4.55
CA THR A 19 18.64 -1.13 -3.42
C THR A 19 17.26 -0.65 -3.85
N LEU A 20 16.20 -1.19 -3.24
CA LEU A 20 14.85 -0.67 -3.40
C LEU A 20 14.63 0.44 -2.36
N ALA A 21 14.22 1.62 -2.81
CA ALA A 21 13.99 2.71 -1.88
C ALA A 21 12.53 3.15 -1.88
N ALA A 22 11.89 3.07 -0.71
CA ALA A 22 10.58 3.66 -0.51
C ALA A 22 10.66 5.19 -0.55
N VAL A 23 9.78 5.80 -1.34
CA VAL A 23 9.69 7.25 -1.51
C VAL A 23 8.40 7.80 -0.88
N PRO A 24 8.32 9.11 -0.62
CA PRO A 24 7.11 9.74 -0.08
C PRO A 24 5.86 9.45 -0.91
N ILE A 25 4.72 9.30 -0.22
CA ILE A 25 3.41 9.11 -0.86
C ILE A 25 2.62 10.43 -1.02
N GLY A 26 3.12 11.52 -0.44
CA GLY A 26 2.49 12.83 -0.50
C GLY A 26 3.45 13.97 -0.20
N ARG A 27 3.96 14.03 1.01
CA ARG A 27 4.88 15.09 1.47
C ARG A 27 6.33 14.68 1.27
N ALA A 28 7.14 15.54 0.67
CA ALA A 28 8.58 15.27 0.48
C ALA A 28 9.30 15.07 1.82
N GLU A 29 8.84 15.73 2.88
CA GLU A 29 9.39 15.66 4.24
C GLU A 29 9.27 14.27 4.88
N ASP A 30 8.41 13.40 4.34
CA ASP A 30 8.31 11.99 4.76
C ASP A 30 9.47 11.13 4.21
N ALA A 31 10.38 11.71 3.42
CA ALA A 31 11.57 11.05 2.94
C ALA A 31 12.49 10.65 4.11
N SER A 32 12.90 9.38 4.16
CA SER A 32 13.85 8.94 5.16
C SER A 32 15.23 9.58 4.94
N ALA A 33 16.00 9.82 6.02
CA ALA A 33 17.35 10.33 5.92
C ALA A 33 18.25 9.40 5.05
N ARG A 34 17.97 8.08 5.07
CA ARG A 34 18.68 7.11 4.24
C ARG A 34 18.35 7.27 2.75
N LEU A 35 17.09 7.56 2.40
CA LEU A 35 16.69 7.86 1.02
C LEU A 35 17.42 9.11 0.51
N VAL A 36 17.44 10.18 1.33
CA VAL A 36 18.15 11.44 1.00
C VAL A 36 19.63 11.18 0.70
N ALA A 37 20.31 10.46 1.60
CA ALA A 37 21.71 10.11 1.41
C ALA A 37 21.94 9.23 0.17
N GLU A 38 21.04 8.28 -0.09
CA GLU A 38 21.16 7.37 -1.23
C GLU A 38 20.94 8.08 -2.57
N LEU A 39 19.95 8.98 -2.65
CA LEU A 39 19.72 9.80 -3.85
C LEU A 39 20.93 10.68 -4.17
N ALA A 40 21.61 11.23 -3.16
CA ALA A 40 22.77 12.10 -3.35
C ALA A 40 24.02 11.35 -3.84
N ARG A 41 24.18 10.07 -3.47
CA ARG A 41 25.40 9.28 -3.78
C ARG A 41 25.24 8.26 -4.91
N ALA A 42 24.01 7.93 -5.28
CA ALA A 42 23.75 6.93 -6.30
C ALA A 42 24.42 7.30 -7.64
N SER A 43 24.98 6.32 -8.32
CA SER A 43 25.51 6.47 -9.67
C SER A 43 24.50 6.10 -10.75
N LEU A 44 23.60 5.18 -10.45
CA LEU A 44 22.54 4.69 -11.35
C LEU A 44 21.22 4.56 -10.60
N ILE A 45 20.21 5.28 -11.08
CA ILE A 45 18.83 5.23 -10.54
C ILE A 45 17.91 4.69 -11.63
N ALA A 46 17.19 3.62 -11.32
CA ALA A 46 16.06 3.12 -12.08
C ALA A 46 14.77 3.71 -11.47
N ALA A 47 14.06 4.53 -12.22
CA ALA A 47 12.87 5.25 -11.76
C ALA A 47 11.67 4.95 -12.64
N GLU A 48 10.48 4.82 -12.06
CA GLU A 48 9.24 4.63 -12.80
C GLU A 48 8.98 5.83 -13.73
N ASP A 49 8.92 7.04 -13.19
CA ASP A 49 8.98 8.29 -13.95
C ASP A 49 10.23 9.10 -13.56
N THR A 50 11.15 9.26 -14.52
CA THR A 50 12.40 10.00 -14.31
C THR A 50 12.19 11.48 -13.96
N ARG A 51 11.03 12.05 -14.28
CA ARG A 51 10.69 13.43 -13.93
C ARG A 51 10.32 13.54 -12.45
N ARG A 52 9.61 12.51 -11.92
CA ARG A 52 9.18 12.48 -10.52
C ARG A 52 10.36 12.34 -9.56
N VAL A 53 11.32 11.47 -9.86
CA VAL A 53 12.51 11.36 -9.01
C VAL A 53 13.35 12.64 -9.03
N ARG A 54 13.46 13.33 -10.17
CA ARG A 54 14.15 14.63 -10.24
C ARG A 54 13.40 15.71 -9.46
N TRP A 55 12.07 15.71 -9.54
CA TRP A 55 11.25 16.64 -8.75
C TRP A 55 11.42 16.36 -7.24
N LEU A 56 11.40 15.09 -6.83
CA LEU A 56 11.62 14.70 -5.42
C LEU A 56 12.99 15.16 -4.94
N ALA A 57 14.04 14.89 -5.69
CA ALA A 57 15.40 15.32 -5.35
C ALA A 57 15.48 16.85 -5.21
N SER A 58 14.90 17.59 -6.16
CA SER A 58 14.82 19.08 -6.08
C SER A 58 14.07 19.54 -4.84
N SER A 59 12.95 18.91 -4.50
CA SER A 59 12.16 19.23 -3.31
C SER A 59 12.91 18.97 -1.99
N LEU A 60 13.89 18.05 -2.02
CA LEU A 60 14.77 17.69 -0.91
C LEU A 60 16.12 18.43 -0.95
N ASN A 61 16.29 19.40 -1.87
CA ASN A 61 17.54 20.13 -2.12
C ASN A 61 18.73 19.19 -2.45
N ILE A 62 18.49 18.11 -3.18
CA ILE A 62 19.50 17.15 -3.62
C ILE A 62 19.84 17.43 -5.09
N GLU A 63 21.12 17.61 -5.39
CA GLU A 63 21.63 17.57 -6.75
C GLU A 63 21.85 16.11 -7.18
N LEU A 64 21.07 15.65 -8.18
CA LEU A 64 21.22 14.31 -8.73
C LEU A 64 22.37 14.27 -9.74
N THR A 65 23.47 13.64 -9.38
CA THR A 65 24.58 13.34 -10.30
C THR A 65 24.42 11.99 -11.02
N ALA A 66 23.48 11.17 -10.55
CA ALA A 66 23.19 9.84 -11.06
C ALA A 66 22.73 9.82 -12.53
N ARG A 67 23.11 8.79 -13.24
CA ARG A 67 22.42 8.38 -14.48
C ARG A 67 21.03 7.86 -14.12
N VAL A 68 19.97 8.58 -14.52
CA VAL A 68 18.58 8.18 -14.25
C VAL A 68 18.01 7.52 -15.51
N VAL A 69 17.50 6.29 -15.36
CA VAL A 69 16.85 5.51 -16.43
C VAL A 69 15.42 5.19 -16.08
N SER A 70 14.53 5.12 -17.08
CA SER A 70 13.13 4.76 -16.85
C SER A 70 12.98 3.25 -16.65
N TYR A 71 12.16 2.84 -15.65
CA TYR A 71 11.83 1.46 -15.35
C TYR A 71 10.35 1.36 -14.97
N TYR A 72 9.48 1.01 -15.90
CA TYR A 72 8.02 0.94 -15.75
C TYR A 72 7.47 -0.29 -16.47
N ASP A 73 6.23 -0.68 -16.21
CA ASP A 73 5.62 -1.95 -16.66
C ASP A 73 5.91 -2.30 -18.12
N ALA A 74 5.73 -1.36 -19.04
CA ALA A 74 5.89 -1.64 -20.48
C ALA A 74 7.35 -1.85 -20.90
N ASN A 75 8.35 -1.36 -20.14
CA ASN A 75 9.77 -1.55 -20.46
C ASN A 75 10.49 -2.48 -19.48
N GLU A 76 9.82 -2.93 -18.43
CA GLU A 76 10.39 -3.68 -17.31
C GLU A 76 11.21 -4.89 -17.77
N ALA A 77 10.67 -5.70 -18.70
CA ALA A 77 11.37 -6.90 -19.19
C ALA A 77 12.74 -6.59 -19.82
N ARG A 78 12.78 -5.60 -20.72
CA ARG A 78 14.03 -5.18 -21.39
C ARG A 78 14.99 -4.53 -20.39
N ARG A 79 14.48 -3.62 -19.56
CA ARG A 79 15.31 -2.90 -18.57
C ARG A 79 15.87 -3.82 -17.50
N THR A 80 15.15 -4.86 -17.10
CA THR A 80 15.66 -5.87 -16.16
C THR A 80 16.96 -6.49 -16.67
N ALA A 81 17.03 -6.87 -17.95
CA ALA A 81 18.26 -7.43 -18.51
C ALA A 81 19.43 -6.43 -18.48
N GLU A 82 19.18 -5.16 -18.84
CA GLU A 82 20.19 -4.09 -18.82
C GLU A 82 20.71 -3.84 -17.39
N LEU A 83 19.80 -3.66 -16.42
CA LEU A 83 20.15 -3.37 -15.02
C LEU A 83 20.84 -4.56 -14.34
N LEU A 84 20.43 -5.79 -14.68
CA LEU A 84 21.11 -6.99 -14.20
C LEU A 84 22.56 -7.05 -14.74
N GLY A 85 22.80 -6.59 -15.97
CA GLY A 85 24.13 -6.43 -16.53
C GLY A 85 24.98 -5.42 -15.76
N GLU A 86 24.41 -4.29 -15.36
CA GLU A 86 25.07 -3.29 -14.52
C GLU A 86 25.47 -3.87 -13.16
N LEU A 87 24.53 -4.55 -12.49
CA LEU A 87 24.76 -5.20 -11.20
C LEU A 87 25.88 -6.26 -11.29
N ARG A 88 25.89 -7.11 -12.33
CA ARG A 88 26.94 -8.12 -12.55
C ARG A 88 28.32 -7.51 -12.77
N GLN A 89 28.38 -6.27 -13.24
CA GLN A 89 29.63 -5.53 -13.41
C GLN A 89 30.06 -4.75 -12.16
N GLY A 90 29.42 -5.03 -11.01
CA GLY A 90 29.75 -4.39 -9.74
C GLY A 90 29.15 -2.99 -9.56
N ARG A 91 28.24 -2.55 -10.45
CA ARG A 91 27.60 -1.23 -10.30
C ARG A 91 26.31 -1.33 -9.51
N ASP A 92 26.18 -0.51 -8.48
CA ASP A 92 24.97 -0.41 -7.67
C ASP A 92 23.82 0.20 -8.45
N VAL A 93 22.59 -0.29 -8.20
CA VAL A 93 21.35 0.22 -8.77
C VAL A 93 20.40 0.61 -7.66
N LEU A 94 19.95 1.87 -7.66
CA LEU A 94 18.87 2.36 -6.82
C LEU A 94 17.56 2.28 -7.61
N LEU A 95 16.59 1.49 -7.13
CA LEU A 95 15.25 1.40 -7.71
C LEU A 95 14.28 2.25 -6.89
N VAL A 96 13.58 3.17 -7.56
CA VAL A 96 12.53 4.01 -6.97
C VAL A 96 11.29 3.99 -7.84
N THR A 97 10.11 4.16 -7.22
CA THR A 97 8.82 4.32 -7.88
C THR A 97 8.29 5.74 -7.75
N ASP A 98 7.14 6.02 -8.30
CA ASP A 98 6.53 7.33 -8.26
C ASP A 98 6.07 7.73 -6.85
N ALA A 99 5.66 6.73 -6.03
CA ALA A 99 5.23 6.89 -4.65
C ALA A 99 5.31 5.55 -3.91
N GLY A 100 5.62 5.55 -2.63
CA GLY A 100 5.63 4.35 -1.79
C GLY A 100 6.81 3.41 -2.05
N THR A 101 6.57 2.11 -1.98
CA THR A 101 7.61 1.06 -1.98
C THR A 101 7.64 0.32 -3.31
N PRO A 102 8.79 0.28 -4.01
CA PRO A 102 8.93 -0.46 -5.26
C PRO A 102 8.50 -1.94 -5.14
N GLY A 103 7.82 -2.45 -6.17
CA GLY A 103 7.32 -3.83 -6.20
C GLY A 103 5.97 -4.05 -5.50
N ILE A 104 5.40 -3.04 -4.85
CA ILE A 104 4.09 -3.11 -4.20
C ILE A 104 3.06 -2.33 -5.03
N SER A 105 2.38 -2.98 -5.94
CA SER A 105 1.53 -2.41 -7.01
C SER A 105 2.28 -1.54 -8.02
N ASP A 106 3.58 -1.56 -7.97
CA ASP A 106 4.50 -0.78 -8.79
C ASP A 106 5.53 -1.72 -9.45
N PRO A 107 6.26 -1.27 -10.49
CA PRO A 107 7.32 -2.07 -11.09
C PRO A 107 8.45 -2.38 -10.09
N GLY A 108 9.13 -3.52 -10.28
CA GLY A 108 10.27 -3.91 -9.43
C GLY A 108 10.41 -5.41 -9.23
N TYR A 109 9.31 -6.15 -9.16
CA TYR A 109 9.32 -7.59 -8.89
C TYR A 109 10.25 -8.36 -9.83
N ARG A 110 10.23 -8.07 -11.13
CA ARG A 110 11.06 -8.77 -12.13
C ARG A 110 12.55 -8.57 -11.89
N LEU A 111 12.96 -7.33 -11.59
CA LEU A 111 14.36 -7.01 -11.32
C LEU A 111 14.84 -7.66 -10.03
N VAL A 112 14.02 -7.58 -8.97
CA VAL A 112 14.31 -8.24 -7.69
C VAL A 112 14.46 -9.75 -7.87
N SER A 113 13.51 -10.40 -8.55
CA SER A 113 13.53 -11.83 -8.80
C SER A 113 14.76 -12.24 -9.62
N ALA A 114 15.12 -11.47 -10.67
CA ALA A 114 16.28 -11.74 -11.50
C ALA A 114 17.61 -11.54 -10.76
N ALA A 115 17.72 -10.48 -9.94
CA ALA A 115 18.90 -10.23 -9.13
C ALA A 115 19.10 -11.31 -8.06
N ALA A 116 18.03 -11.70 -7.36
CA ALA A 116 18.06 -12.77 -6.37
C ALA A 116 18.44 -14.13 -7.01
N ALA A 117 17.85 -14.46 -8.15
CA ALA A 117 18.19 -15.69 -8.89
C ALA A 117 19.66 -15.70 -9.40
N ALA A 118 20.24 -14.52 -9.61
CA ALA A 118 21.65 -14.38 -9.99
C ALA A 118 22.61 -14.35 -8.79
N GLY A 119 22.13 -14.51 -7.54
CA GLY A 119 22.93 -14.45 -6.33
C GLY A 119 23.44 -13.05 -5.97
N LEU A 120 22.89 -12.00 -6.61
CA LEU A 120 23.28 -10.63 -6.35
C LEU A 120 22.59 -10.10 -5.08
N ARG A 121 23.27 -9.19 -4.38
CA ARG A 121 22.74 -8.59 -3.17
C ARG A 121 21.56 -7.69 -3.49
N VAL A 122 20.43 -7.94 -2.81
CA VAL A 122 19.22 -7.10 -2.84
C VAL A 122 18.95 -6.60 -1.43
N THR A 123 18.71 -5.30 -1.30
CA THR A 123 18.37 -4.67 -0.02
C THR A 123 17.27 -3.63 -0.20
N ALA A 124 16.71 -3.13 0.90
CA ALA A 124 15.69 -2.09 0.87
C ALA A 124 15.98 -0.96 1.86
N LEU A 125 15.60 0.25 1.48
CA LEU A 125 15.45 1.38 2.38
C LEU A 125 13.97 1.46 2.79
N PRO A 126 13.63 1.11 4.04
CA PRO A 126 12.25 1.21 4.50
C PRO A 126 11.79 2.67 4.53
N GLY A 127 10.51 2.88 4.29
CA GLY A 127 9.93 4.21 4.28
C GLY A 127 8.42 4.19 4.09
N PRO A 128 7.82 5.26 3.55
CA PRO A 128 6.38 5.41 3.42
C PRO A 128 5.72 4.29 2.61
N SER A 129 4.51 3.92 3.05
CA SER A 129 3.64 2.98 2.34
C SER A 129 2.18 3.32 2.61
N ALA A 130 1.38 3.51 1.57
CA ALA A 130 -0.04 3.80 1.70
C ALA A 130 -0.80 2.66 2.37
N VAL A 131 -0.36 1.40 2.22
CA VAL A 131 -0.97 0.22 2.86
C VAL A 131 -0.87 0.31 4.37
N THR A 132 0.35 0.45 4.90
CA THR A 132 0.57 0.50 6.36
C THR A 132 0.07 1.80 6.97
N THR A 133 0.17 2.93 6.25
CA THR A 133 -0.37 4.21 6.69
C THR A 133 -1.89 4.15 6.83
N ALA A 134 -2.59 3.61 5.82
CA ALA A 134 -4.04 3.43 5.89
C ALA A 134 -4.47 2.50 7.03
N LEU A 135 -3.78 1.37 7.23
CA LEU A 135 -4.04 0.46 8.34
C LEU A 135 -3.85 1.16 9.69
N ALA A 136 -2.77 1.90 9.88
CA ALA A 136 -2.46 2.58 11.14
C ALA A 136 -3.54 3.60 11.54
N VAL A 137 -4.12 4.31 10.55
CA VAL A 137 -5.15 5.31 10.82
C VAL A 137 -6.58 4.76 10.72
N SER A 138 -6.77 3.50 10.32
CA SER A 138 -8.10 2.93 10.08
C SER A 138 -8.94 2.76 11.35
N GLY A 139 -8.30 2.33 12.44
CA GLY A 139 -9.00 1.87 13.64
C GLY A 139 -9.63 0.48 13.50
N LEU A 140 -9.32 -0.26 12.43
CA LEU A 140 -9.68 -1.66 12.23
C LEU A 140 -8.55 -2.59 12.73
N PRO A 141 -8.83 -3.87 13.02
CA PRO A 141 -7.81 -4.82 13.43
C PRO A 141 -6.67 -4.93 12.42
N THR A 142 -5.43 -4.83 12.88
CA THR A 142 -4.22 -4.83 12.03
C THR A 142 -3.30 -6.02 12.26
N ASP A 143 -3.62 -6.87 13.22
CA ASP A 143 -2.88 -8.09 13.55
C ASP A 143 -2.75 -9.06 12.37
N ARG A 144 -3.78 -9.11 11.53
CA ARG A 144 -3.80 -9.91 10.30
C ARG A 144 -4.54 -9.16 9.20
N PHE A 145 -3.86 -8.88 8.11
CA PHE A 145 -4.46 -8.21 6.95
C PHE A 145 -4.01 -8.88 5.65
N SER A 146 -4.71 -8.57 4.56
CA SER A 146 -4.31 -8.89 3.20
C SER A 146 -4.30 -7.63 2.36
N PHE A 147 -3.29 -7.48 1.51
CA PHE A 147 -3.24 -6.45 0.50
C PHE A 147 -3.66 -7.05 -0.83
N GLU A 148 -4.73 -6.51 -1.40
CA GLU A 148 -5.41 -7.03 -2.59
C GLU A 148 -5.08 -6.24 -3.86
N GLY A 149 -4.31 -5.14 -3.72
CA GLY A 149 -3.95 -4.27 -4.84
C GLY A 149 -5.16 -3.53 -5.43
N PHE A 150 -5.13 -3.27 -6.73
CA PHE A 150 -6.26 -2.66 -7.45
C PHE A 150 -7.28 -3.72 -7.87
N PRO A 151 -8.56 -3.55 -7.53
CA PRO A 151 -9.61 -4.46 -8.00
C PRO A 151 -9.68 -4.53 -9.53
N PRO A 152 -10.07 -5.67 -10.11
CA PRO A 152 -10.22 -5.84 -11.55
C PRO A 152 -11.05 -4.72 -12.19
N ARG A 153 -10.69 -4.33 -13.42
CA ARG A 153 -11.43 -3.29 -14.15
C ARG A 153 -12.79 -3.77 -14.63
N GLY A 154 -12.88 -5.03 -15.06
CA GLY A 154 -14.13 -5.67 -15.50
C GLY A 154 -15.06 -5.94 -14.32
N GLN A 155 -16.33 -5.50 -14.42
CA GLN A 155 -17.31 -5.66 -13.34
C GLN A 155 -17.48 -7.12 -12.92
N GLY A 156 -17.67 -8.03 -13.86
CA GLY A 156 -17.91 -9.45 -13.54
C GLY A 156 -16.71 -10.14 -12.88
N GLU A 157 -15.49 -9.76 -13.23
CA GLU A 157 -14.26 -10.26 -12.59
C GLU A 157 -14.11 -9.66 -11.18
N ARG A 158 -14.37 -8.37 -11.04
CA ARG A 158 -14.34 -7.67 -9.75
C ARG A 158 -15.36 -8.24 -8.78
N SER A 159 -16.61 -8.45 -9.22
CA SER A 159 -17.65 -9.05 -8.37
C SER A 159 -17.30 -10.46 -7.93
N ARG A 160 -16.71 -11.30 -8.80
CA ARG A 160 -16.22 -12.63 -8.42
C ARG A 160 -15.10 -12.52 -7.37
N ARG A 161 -14.13 -11.63 -7.59
CA ARG A 161 -13.04 -11.43 -6.63
C ARG A 161 -13.55 -10.99 -5.25
N PHE A 162 -14.51 -10.07 -5.21
CA PHE A 162 -15.09 -9.64 -3.94
C PHE A 162 -15.90 -10.76 -3.25
N ALA A 163 -16.62 -11.58 -4.01
CA ALA A 163 -17.31 -12.73 -3.44
C ALA A 163 -16.35 -13.75 -2.81
N GLU A 164 -15.19 -13.99 -3.42
CA GLU A 164 -14.12 -14.84 -2.84
C GLU A 164 -13.59 -14.27 -1.53
N LEU A 165 -13.43 -12.96 -1.44
CA LEU A 165 -12.86 -12.26 -0.29
C LEU A 165 -13.87 -12.01 0.83
N ALA A 166 -15.18 -12.06 0.56
CA ALA A 166 -16.23 -11.69 1.52
C ALA A 166 -16.21 -12.46 2.83
N GLY A 167 -15.75 -13.73 2.78
CA GLY A 167 -15.62 -14.62 3.94
C GLY A 167 -14.26 -14.55 4.66
N ASP A 168 -13.29 -13.81 4.12
CA ASP A 168 -11.97 -13.69 4.75
C ASP A 168 -12.05 -12.90 6.06
N ARG A 169 -11.41 -13.43 7.08
CA ARG A 169 -11.44 -12.84 8.44
C ARG A 169 -10.32 -11.81 8.67
N ARG A 170 -9.39 -11.67 7.74
CA ARG A 170 -8.34 -10.65 7.76
C ARG A 170 -8.93 -9.30 7.35
N THR A 171 -8.38 -8.22 7.87
CA THR A 171 -8.61 -6.89 7.33
C THR A 171 -8.04 -6.82 5.92
N GLN A 172 -8.80 -6.28 4.98
CA GLN A 172 -8.44 -6.23 3.55
C GLN A 172 -8.09 -4.80 3.16
N VAL A 173 -7.03 -4.64 2.39
CA VAL A 173 -6.58 -3.33 1.91
C VAL A 173 -6.59 -3.34 0.39
N PHE A 174 -7.25 -2.34 -0.22
CA PHE A 174 -7.33 -2.16 -1.67
C PHE A 174 -6.80 -0.79 -2.05
N PHE A 175 -6.12 -0.69 -3.18
CA PHE A 175 -5.91 0.57 -3.86
C PHE A 175 -7.04 0.82 -4.84
N GLU A 176 -7.46 2.08 -4.97
CA GLU A 176 -8.48 2.42 -5.95
C GLU A 176 -8.28 3.86 -6.47
N SER A 177 -8.79 4.10 -7.65
CA SER A 177 -8.85 5.44 -8.23
C SER A 177 -10.14 6.15 -7.83
N GLY A 178 -10.08 7.47 -7.69
CA GLY A 178 -11.26 8.27 -7.36
C GLY A 178 -12.43 8.11 -8.34
N ARG A 179 -12.15 7.77 -9.61
CA ARG A 179 -13.20 7.55 -10.63
C ARG A 179 -13.97 6.26 -10.45
N ARG A 180 -13.37 5.27 -9.79
CA ARG A 180 -13.93 3.92 -9.67
C ARG A 180 -14.48 3.63 -8.29
N VAL A 181 -14.09 4.43 -7.29
CA VAL A 181 -14.34 4.14 -5.89
C VAL A 181 -15.83 3.98 -5.56
N ALA A 182 -16.73 4.76 -6.16
CA ALA A 182 -18.16 4.63 -5.92
C ALA A 182 -18.68 3.24 -6.32
N ALA A 183 -18.33 2.78 -7.53
CA ALA A 183 -18.71 1.44 -8.02
C ALA A 183 -18.06 0.33 -7.16
N THR A 184 -16.78 0.51 -6.80
CA THR A 184 -16.05 -0.45 -5.96
C THR A 184 -16.68 -0.58 -4.57
N LEU A 185 -17.04 0.52 -3.91
CA LEU A 185 -17.71 0.50 -2.61
C LEU A 185 -19.10 -0.14 -2.66
N ALA A 186 -19.87 0.15 -3.71
CA ALA A 186 -21.19 -0.47 -3.89
C ALA A 186 -21.08 -2.00 -4.07
N GLU A 187 -20.13 -2.48 -4.84
CA GLU A 187 -19.91 -3.92 -5.04
C GLU A 187 -19.33 -4.59 -3.78
N LEU A 188 -18.47 -3.91 -3.04
CA LEU A 188 -18.00 -4.39 -1.73
C LEU A 188 -19.17 -4.49 -0.73
N ALA A 189 -20.06 -3.49 -0.66
CA ALA A 189 -21.25 -3.54 0.18
C ALA A 189 -22.16 -4.73 -0.17
N ALA A 190 -22.40 -4.96 -1.47
CA ALA A 190 -23.19 -6.08 -1.94
C ALA A 190 -22.60 -7.46 -1.60
N SER A 191 -21.26 -7.59 -1.62
CA SER A 191 -20.58 -8.87 -1.40
C SER A 191 -20.23 -9.13 0.06
N HIS A 192 -19.75 -8.12 0.78
CA HIS A 192 -19.26 -8.24 2.17
C HIS A 192 -20.35 -7.97 3.21
N GLY A 193 -21.46 -7.37 2.80
CA GLY A 193 -22.55 -6.88 3.65
C GLY A 193 -22.48 -5.37 3.87
N GLU A 194 -23.64 -4.73 3.86
CA GLU A 194 -23.82 -3.28 3.95
C GLU A 194 -23.23 -2.69 5.23
N ASP A 195 -23.39 -3.41 6.35
CA ASP A 195 -22.91 -3.00 7.67
C ASP A 195 -21.42 -3.29 7.91
N ARG A 196 -20.71 -3.84 6.93
CA ARG A 196 -19.27 -4.15 7.08
C ARG A 196 -18.48 -2.87 7.34
N PRO A 197 -17.76 -2.77 8.47
CA PRO A 197 -16.95 -1.60 8.77
C PRO A 197 -15.85 -1.43 7.72
N ALA A 198 -15.68 -0.21 7.25
CA ALA A 198 -14.64 0.12 6.28
C ALA A 198 -14.11 1.55 6.51
N VAL A 199 -12.98 1.83 5.91
CA VAL A 199 -12.34 3.14 5.94
C VAL A 199 -11.88 3.50 4.55
N LEU A 200 -12.24 4.68 4.10
CA LEU A 200 -11.74 5.30 2.89
C LEU A 200 -10.68 6.31 3.28
N CYS A 201 -9.44 6.06 2.88
CA CYS A 201 -8.32 6.99 3.00
C CYS A 201 -8.06 7.61 1.64
N ARG A 202 -8.22 8.93 1.53
CA ARG A 202 -7.99 9.69 0.29
C ARG A 202 -6.81 10.62 0.47
N GLU A 203 -5.92 10.67 -0.52
CA GLU A 203 -4.80 11.62 -0.55
C GLU A 203 -3.95 11.61 0.74
N LEU A 204 -3.65 10.40 1.26
CA LEU A 204 -2.86 10.23 2.48
C LEU A 204 -1.58 11.06 2.44
N THR A 205 -1.27 11.75 3.52
CA THR A 205 -0.15 12.67 3.75
C THR A 205 -0.15 13.95 2.88
N LYS A 206 -1.12 14.10 1.95
CA LYS A 206 -1.22 15.29 1.08
C LYS A 206 -2.11 16.37 1.71
N ILE A 207 -2.11 17.57 1.10
CA ILE A 207 -2.87 18.72 1.61
C ILE A 207 -4.39 18.51 1.65
N HIS A 208 -4.90 17.55 0.86
CA HIS A 208 -6.32 17.21 0.81
C HIS A 208 -6.59 15.82 1.41
N GLU A 209 -5.78 15.42 2.40
CA GLU A 209 -5.99 14.18 3.13
C GLU A 209 -7.40 14.13 3.74
N GLU A 210 -8.07 13.00 3.52
CA GLU A 210 -9.38 12.73 4.09
C GLU A 210 -9.47 11.27 4.51
N ILE A 211 -9.95 11.04 5.73
CA ILE A 211 -10.14 9.69 6.29
C ILE A 211 -11.58 9.57 6.74
N ARG A 212 -12.38 8.78 5.99
CA ARG A 212 -13.79 8.48 6.29
C ARG A 212 -13.94 7.07 6.80
N ARG A 213 -14.60 6.94 7.92
CA ARG A 213 -14.92 5.66 8.56
C ARG A 213 -16.42 5.46 8.59
N GLY A 214 -16.89 4.24 8.36
CA GLY A 214 -18.30 3.89 8.44
C GLY A 214 -18.59 2.52 7.85
N PRO A 215 -19.85 2.10 7.85
CA PRO A 215 -20.31 0.93 7.09
C PRO A 215 -20.08 1.12 5.60
N LEU A 216 -19.88 0.02 4.87
CA LEU A 216 -19.69 0.07 3.41
C LEU A 216 -20.84 0.78 2.68
N ALA A 217 -22.10 0.59 3.13
CA ALA A 217 -23.27 1.26 2.55
C ALA A 217 -23.18 2.79 2.66
N GLU A 218 -22.77 3.33 3.80
CA GLU A 218 -22.63 4.79 4.01
C GLU A 218 -21.53 5.37 3.15
N LEU A 219 -20.38 4.67 3.07
CA LEU A 219 -19.26 5.10 2.22
C LEU A 219 -19.62 5.03 0.73
N ALA A 220 -20.40 4.03 0.32
CA ALA A 220 -20.88 3.90 -1.04
C ALA A 220 -21.87 5.02 -1.42
N ALA A 221 -22.82 5.34 -0.52
CA ALA A 221 -23.78 6.43 -0.71
C ALA A 221 -23.04 7.79 -0.83
N TRP A 222 -22.12 8.08 0.09
CA TRP A 222 -21.30 9.27 0.01
C TRP A 222 -20.49 9.38 -1.30
N ALA A 223 -19.87 8.28 -1.73
CA ALA A 223 -19.08 8.30 -2.95
C ALA A 223 -19.95 8.50 -4.21
N ALA A 224 -21.17 7.97 -4.21
CA ALA A 224 -22.15 8.19 -5.27
C ALA A 224 -22.59 9.66 -5.33
N GLU A 225 -22.98 10.25 -4.20
CA GLU A 225 -23.36 11.67 -4.11
C GLU A 225 -22.27 12.62 -4.62
N VAL A 226 -21.01 12.38 -4.22
CA VAL A 226 -19.88 13.18 -4.69
C VAL A 226 -19.66 12.99 -6.19
N SER A 227 -19.94 11.80 -6.73
CA SER A 227 -19.77 11.49 -8.15
C SER A 227 -20.89 12.07 -9.02
N GLU A 228 -22.09 12.23 -8.48
CA GLU A 228 -23.27 12.79 -9.15
C GLU A 228 -23.37 14.33 -9.05
N ALA A 229 -22.61 14.94 -8.16
CA ALA A 229 -22.59 16.39 -7.97
C ALA A 229 -22.29 17.11 -9.30
N ASP A 230 -23.17 18.05 -9.65
CA ASP A 230 -23.39 18.69 -10.95
C ASP A 230 -22.09 18.94 -11.76
N PRO A 231 -22.02 18.44 -13.02
CA PRO A 231 -20.91 18.73 -13.93
C PRO A 231 -20.66 20.23 -14.18
N ARG A 232 -21.66 21.09 -13.97
CA ARG A 232 -21.54 22.55 -14.14
C ARG A 232 -20.84 23.21 -12.93
N GLU A 233 -21.11 22.77 -11.72
CA GLU A 233 -20.36 23.16 -10.53
C GLU A 233 -18.95 22.57 -10.56
N ALA A 234 -18.80 21.35 -11.04
CA ALA A 234 -17.52 20.70 -11.25
C ALA A 234 -16.62 21.45 -12.25
N LYS A 235 -17.16 22.00 -13.34
CA LYS A 235 -16.42 22.84 -14.29
C LYS A 235 -16.02 24.19 -13.67
N ARG A 236 -16.87 24.80 -12.86
CA ARG A 236 -16.60 26.10 -12.20
C ARG A 236 -15.53 26.01 -11.12
N LYS A 237 -15.44 24.85 -10.42
CA LYS A 237 -14.43 24.56 -9.38
C LYS A 237 -13.23 23.77 -9.90
N LYS A 238 -12.98 23.71 -11.22
CA LYS A 238 -11.96 22.84 -11.84
C LYS A 238 -12.05 21.37 -11.39
N GLY A 239 -13.24 20.87 -11.11
CA GLY A 239 -13.52 19.53 -10.61
C GLY A 239 -14.51 18.76 -11.49
N SER A 240 -14.14 17.60 -12.01
CA SER A 240 -15.11 16.62 -12.53
C SER A 240 -15.92 16.05 -11.35
N GLY A 241 -17.21 15.73 -11.53
CA GLY A 241 -18.08 15.09 -10.53
C GLY A 241 -17.63 13.67 -10.11
N ALA A 242 -16.39 13.48 -9.76
CA ALA A 242 -15.86 12.24 -9.26
C ALA A 242 -14.97 12.51 -8.04
N VAL A 243 -14.93 11.60 -7.11
CA VAL A 243 -13.94 11.61 -6.04
C VAL A 243 -12.55 11.71 -6.68
N ARG A 244 -11.74 12.70 -6.29
CA ARG A 244 -10.42 12.93 -6.87
C ARG A 244 -9.33 12.38 -5.97
N GLY A 245 -8.22 12.01 -6.59
CA GLY A 245 -7.01 11.60 -5.90
C GLY A 245 -6.84 10.09 -5.79
N GLU A 246 -5.82 9.70 -5.08
CA GLU A 246 -5.47 8.32 -4.79
C GLU A 246 -6.21 7.86 -3.55
N ILE A 247 -6.72 6.62 -3.59
CA ILE A 247 -7.55 6.07 -2.53
C ILE A 247 -6.99 4.75 -2.08
N THR A 248 -6.92 4.59 -0.76
CA THR A 248 -6.71 3.31 -0.10
C THR A 248 -7.96 2.97 0.70
N LEU A 249 -8.60 1.84 0.38
CA LEU A 249 -9.73 1.31 1.13
C LEU A 249 -9.22 0.27 2.12
N VAL A 250 -9.70 0.34 3.36
CA VAL A 250 -9.47 -0.67 4.39
C VAL A 250 -10.83 -1.23 4.79
N VAL A 251 -11.04 -2.53 4.63
CA VAL A 251 -12.31 -3.21 4.89
C VAL A 251 -12.12 -4.23 6.00
N ALA A 252 -12.96 -4.21 7.02
CA ALA A 252 -12.89 -5.18 8.10
C ALA A 252 -13.10 -6.61 7.59
N GLY A 253 -12.39 -7.56 8.17
CA GLY A 253 -12.57 -8.99 7.92
C GLY A 253 -13.99 -9.47 8.29
N ALA A 254 -14.36 -10.64 7.82
CA ALA A 254 -15.63 -11.26 8.16
C ALA A 254 -15.75 -11.48 9.67
N PRO A 255 -16.90 -11.17 10.28
CA PRO A 255 -17.11 -11.37 11.71
C PRO A 255 -16.99 -12.86 12.06
N ARG A 256 -16.56 -13.14 13.28
CA ARG A 256 -16.64 -14.52 13.80
C ARG A 256 -18.11 -14.92 13.79
N ARG A 257 -18.47 -16.02 13.14
CA ARG A 257 -19.79 -16.61 13.35
C ARG A 257 -19.91 -16.85 14.84
N SER A 258 -20.81 -16.10 15.52
CA SER A 258 -21.19 -16.46 16.87
C SER A 258 -21.62 -17.92 16.84
N ARG A 259 -20.98 -18.79 17.63
CA ARG A 259 -21.54 -20.12 17.88
C ARG A 259 -22.94 -19.84 18.42
N ARG A 260 -23.97 -20.20 17.67
CA ARG A 260 -25.32 -20.28 18.25
C ARG A 260 -25.14 -21.12 19.51
N PRO A 261 -25.59 -20.62 20.68
CA PRO A 261 -25.63 -21.49 21.84
C PRO A 261 -26.41 -22.73 21.43
N VAL A 262 -25.78 -23.89 21.60
CA VAL A 262 -26.49 -25.19 21.52
C VAL A 262 -27.62 -25.04 22.51
N ARG A 263 -28.86 -25.02 22.05
CA ARG A 263 -30.01 -25.16 22.93
C ARG A 263 -29.95 -26.57 23.47
N ASP A 264 -29.23 -26.76 24.54
CA ASP A 264 -29.42 -27.94 25.39
C ASP A 264 -30.83 -27.85 25.98
N GLY A 265 -31.64 -28.82 25.65
CA GLY A 265 -32.98 -28.93 26.19
C GLY A 265 -32.91 -29.05 27.72
N GLY A 266 -33.54 -28.10 28.42
CA GLY A 266 -33.95 -28.22 29.83
C GLY A 266 -32.87 -27.88 30.85
N GLY A 267 -32.99 -26.65 31.42
CA GLY A 267 -32.30 -26.24 32.61
C GLY A 267 -32.30 -24.72 32.77
N LEU A 268 -33.15 -24.24 33.65
CA LEU A 268 -33.12 -22.86 34.14
C LEU A 268 -31.76 -22.57 34.78
N VAL A 269 -30.96 -21.69 34.19
CA VAL A 269 -29.78 -21.14 34.85
C VAL A 269 -30.07 -19.71 35.25
N SER A 270 -29.91 -19.43 36.55
CA SER A 270 -30.12 -18.15 37.20
C SER A 270 -29.21 -17.06 36.65
N PRO A 271 -29.65 -15.78 36.68
CA PRO A 271 -28.84 -14.64 36.20
C PRO A 271 -27.80 -14.26 37.26
N GLY A 272 -26.59 -14.76 37.13
CA GLY A 272 -25.53 -14.50 38.10
C GLY A 272 -24.09 -14.50 37.64
N ASP A 273 -23.80 -14.93 36.41
CA ASP A 273 -22.39 -15.02 35.93
C ASP A 273 -22.13 -14.06 34.77
N LEU A 274 -22.05 -12.79 35.09
CA LEU A 274 -21.39 -11.79 34.24
C LEU A 274 -19.92 -11.74 34.68
N ALA A 275 -19.05 -12.43 33.93
CA ALA A 275 -17.61 -12.29 34.08
C ALA A 275 -17.19 -10.86 33.64
N GLY A 276 -16.44 -10.20 34.52
CA GLY A 276 -15.92 -8.84 34.34
C GLY A 276 -14.87 -8.70 33.21
N PRO A 277 -14.52 -7.46 32.87
CA PRO A 277 -13.54 -7.16 31.82
C PRO A 277 -12.12 -7.36 32.36
N GLY A 278 -11.42 -8.38 31.88
CA GLY A 278 -10.03 -8.57 32.20
C GLY A 278 -9.51 -9.88 31.66
N ASP A 279 -8.91 -9.81 30.44
CA ASP A 279 -7.83 -10.71 30.03
C ASP A 279 -7.40 -10.33 28.62
N LEU A 280 -6.60 -9.25 28.55
CA LEU A 280 -5.72 -9.00 27.41
C LEU A 280 -4.36 -9.63 27.76
N PRO A 281 -3.79 -10.50 26.92
CA PRO A 281 -2.44 -10.99 27.13
C PRO A 281 -1.42 -9.85 26.98
N PRO A 282 -0.30 -9.87 27.73
CA PRO A 282 0.72 -8.83 27.67
C PRO A 282 1.41 -8.80 26.30
N PRO A 283 1.91 -7.63 25.85
CA PRO A 283 2.67 -7.51 24.62
C PRO A 283 4.02 -8.25 24.75
N ARG A 284 4.40 -8.94 23.68
CA ARG A 284 5.76 -9.50 23.52
C ARG A 284 6.72 -8.49 22.92
#